data_93cf8efa3780ca81dbdf429af6389b16
#
_entry.id   93cf8efa3780ca81dbdf429af6389b16
#
_cell.length_a   1.000
_cell.length_b   1.000
_cell.length_c   1.000
_cell.angle_alpha   90.00
_cell.angle_beta   90.00
_cell.angle_gamma   90.00
#
_symmetry.space_group_name_H-M   'P 1'
#
loop_
_entity.id
_entity.type
_entity.pdbx_description
1 polymer ?
#
loop_
_entity_poly.entity_id
_entity_poly.type
_entity_poly.pdbx_seq_one_letter_code
_entity_poly.pdbx_strand_id
1 'polypeptide(L)'
;LKQKEKEALKDKDFWYLGKPYQIIYESVSHPYFEAEKIHVKSEQALQKFYNVETERVFKSEVERILPFFKNIPFFTLKIRKMKTRWGVNNLTQKTITLNSELLKKDLDLLDYVIIHELCHFYEANHSANFWRHVEEYYPHYKEARRRLKE
;
A
#
# COMPACT_ATOMS: atom_id res chain seq x y z
N LEU A 1 -29.17 -12.94 -1.53
CA LEU A 1 -28.26 -12.83 -2.68
C LEU A 1 -27.29 -13.97 -2.74
N LYS A 2 -27.04 -14.43 -3.93
CA LYS A 2 -26.05 -15.47 -4.19
C LYS A 2 -24.65 -14.92 -3.92
N GLN A 3 -23.73 -15.79 -3.55
CA GLN A 3 -22.36 -15.41 -3.20
C GLN A 3 -21.67 -14.62 -4.32
N LYS A 4 -21.87 -15.01 -5.58
CA LYS A 4 -21.32 -14.32 -6.74
C LYS A 4 -21.80 -12.87 -6.88
N GLU A 5 -23.06 -12.63 -6.56
CA GLU A 5 -23.62 -11.26 -6.61
C GLU A 5 -23.06 -10.39 -5.50
N LYS A 6 -22.87 -10.98 -4.30
CA LYS A 6 -22.24 -10.27 -3.18
C LYS A 6 -20.79 -9.93 -3.48
N GLU A 7 -20.05 -10.86 -4.09
CA GLU A 7 -18.67 -10.63 -4.50
C GLU A 7 -18.56 -9.58 -5.60
N ALA A 8 -19.47 -9.64 -6.59
CA ALA A 8 -19.51 -8.65 -7.66
C ALA A 8 -19.84 -7.25 -7.15
N LEU A 9 -20.70 -7.14 -6.12
CA LEU A 9 -21.01 -5.86 -5.49
C LEU A 9 -19.81 -5.32 -4.70
N LYS A 10 -19.09 -6.20 -3.99
CA LYS A 10 -17.86 -5.82 -3.28
C LYS A 10 -16.79 -5.32 -4.25
N ASP A 11 -16.62 -5.97 -5.42
CA ASP A 11 -15.63 -5.58 -6.41
C ASP A 11 -15.92 -4.22 -7.03
N LYS A 12 -17.14 -3.71 -6.90
CA LYS A 12 -17.54 -2.39 -7.39
C LYS A 12 -17.30 -1.29 -6.38
N ASP A 13 -16.98 -1.63 -5.13
CA ASP A 13 -16.67 -0.63 -4.13
C ASP A 13 -15.27 -0.04 -4.36
N PHE A 14 -15.10 1.20 -3.94
CA PHE A 14 -13.79 1.83 -3.91
C PHE A 14 -13.14 1.55 -2.54
N TRP A 15 -12.08 0.76 -2.55
CA TRP A 15 -11.34 0.44 -1.34
C TRP A 15 -10.25 1.47 -1.11
N TYR A 16 -10.21 2.05 0.08
CA TYR A 16 -9.26 3.08 0.44
C TYR A 16 -8.87 2.93 1.92
N LEU A 17 -7.59 2.66 2.16
CA LEU A 17 -7.04 2.46 3.50
C LEU A 17 -7.84 1.47 4.36
N GLY A 18 -8.21 0.37 3.74
CA GLY A 18 -8.89 -0.74 4.41
C GLY A 18 -10.40 -0.62 4.51
N LYS A 19 -10.99 0.43 3.94
CA LYS A 19 -12.44 0.65 3.99
C LYS A 19 -13.07 0.65 2.62
N PRO A 20 -14.24 0.02 2.47
CA PRO A 20 -15.01 0.08 1.22
C PRO A 20 -15.88 1.34 1.20
N TYR A 21 -15.91 2.01 0.06
CA TYR A 21 -16.76 3.18 -0.18
C TYR A 21 -17.63 2.92 -1.40
N GLN A 22 -18.90 3.21 -1.28
CA GLN A 22 -19.82 3.15 -2.42
C GLN A 22 -19.51 4.30 -3.38
N ILE A 23 -19.40 3.99 -4.66
CA ILE A 23 -19.06 4.99 -5.67
C ILE A 23 -20.36 5.67 -6.15
N ILE A 24 -20.41 7.00 -6.03
CA ILE A 24 -21.51 7.82 -6.52
C ILE A 24 -20.98 8.69 -7.65
N TYR A 25 -21.48 8.45 -8.85
CA TYR A 25 -21.11 9.25 -10.01
C TYR A 25 -22.05 10.43 -10.14
N GLU A 26 -21.49 11.63 -10.09
CA GLU A 26 -22.24 12.87 -10.23
C GLU A 26 -21.35 14.02 -10.69
N SER A 27 -21.98 15.13 -11.12
CA SER A 27 -21.24 16.29 -11.62
C SER A 27 -20.59 17.04 -10.45
N VAL A 28 -19.34 16.68 -10.15
CA VAL A 28 -18.55 17.35 -9.11
C VAL A 28 -17.20 17.76 -9.70
N SER A 29 -16.62 18.85 -9.20
CA SER A 29 -15.33 19.34 -9.68
C SER A 29 -14.16 18.51 -9.14
N HIS A 30 -14.28 18.00 -7.91
CA HIS A 30 -13.26 17.20 -7.26
C HIS A 30 -13.90 16.02 -6.54
N PRO A 31 -13.25 14.83 -6.52
CA PRO A 31 -13.75 13.73 -5.72
C PRO A 31 -13.75 14.08 -4.23
N TYR A 32 -14.76 13.60 -3.51
CA TYR A 32 -14.82 13.79 -2.07
C TYR A 32 -15.51 12.62 -1.39
N PHE A 33 -15.14 12.37 -0.15
CA PHE A 33 -15.75 11.35 0.70
C PHE A 33 -16.88 11.99 1.53
N GLU A 34 -17.98 11.26 1.65
CA GLU A 34 -19.08 11.61 2.54
C GLU A 34 -19.63 10.32 3.13
N ALA A 35 -19.48 10.15 4.45
CA ALA A 35 -19.81 8.91 5.14
C ALA A 35 -19.13 7.72 4.45
N GLU A 36 -19.88 6.69 4.03
CA GLU A 36 -19.35 5.50 3.40
C GLU A 36 -19.40 5.57 1.87
N LYS A 37 -19.38 6.79 1.32
CA LYS A 37 -19.49 7.03 -0.11
C LYS A 37 -18.34 7.88 -0.61
N ILE A 38 -17.97 7.68 -1.87
CA ILE A 38 -17.09 8.58 -2.60
C ILE A 38 -17.84 9.14 -3.79
N HIS A 39 -17.89 10.46 -3.88
CA HIS A 39 -18.54 11.19 -4.97
C HIS A 39 -17.49 11.57 -5.99
N VAL A 40 -17.70 11.21 -7.25
CA VAL A 40 -16.71 11.40 -8.31
C VAL A 40 -17.42 11.57 -9.66
N LYS A 41 -16.78 12.29 -10.58
CA LYS A 41 -17.35 12.61 -11.88
C LYS A 41 -17.44 11.41 -12.83
N SER A 42 -16.41 10.55 -12.84
CA SER A 42 -16.27 9.46 -13.80
C SER A 42 -15.30 8.41 -13.28
N GLU A 43 -15.22 7.26 -13.98
CA GLU A 43 -14.22 6.24 -13.67
C GLU A 43 -12.80 6.76 -13.87
N GLN A 44 -12.59 7.60 -14.90
CA GLN A 44 -11.28 8.19 -15.16
C GLN A 44 -10.87 9.14 -14.03
N ALA A 45 -11.82 9.94 -13.54
CA ALA A 45 -11.57 10.83 -12.40
C ALA A 45 -11.27 10.02 -11.12
N LEU A 46 -11.95 8.90 -10.92
CA LEU A 46 -11.71 8.01 -9.79
C LEU A 46 -10.31 7.40 -9.85
N GLN A 47 -9.90 6.90 -11.01
CA GLN A 47 -8.57 6.34 -11.20
C GLN A 47 -7.48 7.39 -10.99
N LYS A 48 -7.70 8.59 -11.49
CA LYS A 48 -6.77 9.71 -11.28
C LYS A 48 -6.64 10.03 -9.79
N PHE A 49 -7.76 10.09 -9.09
CA PHE A 49 -7.77 10.31 -7.64
C PHE A 49 -6.98 9.21 -6.92
N TYR A 50 -7.23 7.95 -7.28
CA TYR A 50 -6.51 6.82 -6.71
C TYR A 50 -4.99 6.95 -6.91
N ASN A 51 -4.57 7.31 -8.12
CA ASN A 51 -3.15 7.44 -8.43
C ASN A 51 -2.49 8.58 -7.64
N VAL A 52 -3.15 9.72 -7.54
CA VAL A 52 -2.65 10.87 -6.78
C VAL A 52 -2.56 10.54 -5.30
N GLU A 53 -3.58 9.89 -4.74
CA GLU A 53 -3.61 9.50 -3.33
C GLU A 53 -2.55 8.42 -3.03
N THR A 54 -2.35 7.48 -3.93
CA THR A 54 -1.31 6.45 -3.77
C THR A 54 0.06 7.11 -3.62
N GLU A 55 0.40 8.02 -4.52
CA GLU A 55 1.68 8.71 -4.46
C GLU A 55 1.81 9.53 -3.17
N ARG A 56 0.78 10.28 -2.80
CA ARG A 56 0.79 11.11 -1.61
C ARG A 56 0.96 10.28 -0.33
N VAL A 57 0.14 9.24 -0.18
CA VAL A 57 0.12 8.41 1.03
C VAL A 57 1.42 7.61 1.16
N PHE A 58 1.88 6.99 0.06
CA PHE A 58 3.08 6.15 0.09
C PHE A 58 4.33 6.99 0.42
N LYS A 59 4.46 8.14 -0.22
CA LYS A 59 5.55 9.08 0.06
C LYS A 59 5.53 9.54 1.51
N SER A 60 4.36 9.91 2.01
CA SER A 60 4.19 10.37 3.39
C SER A 60 4.60 9.29 4.40
N GLU A 61 4.21 8.03 4.15
CA GLU A 61 4.57 6.94 5.05
C GLU A 61 6.07 6.61 5.00
N VAL A 62 6.68 6.64 3.82
CA VAL A 62 8.13 6.46 3.71
C VAL A 62 8.87 7.57 4.48
N GLU A 63 8.46 8.82 4.32
CA GLU A 63 9.06 9.95 5.02
C GLU A 63 8.91 9.85 6.55
N ARG A 64 7.78 9.32 7.01
CA ARG A 64 7.53 9.13 8.44
C ARG A 64 8.37 7.99 9.03
N ILE A 65 8.55 6.91 8.28
CA ILE A 65 9.22 5.69 8.76
C ILE A 65 10.75 5.80 8.65
N LEU A 66 11.24 6.38 7.56
CA LEU A 66 12.66 6.39 7.24
C LEU A 66 13.57 6.94 8.36
N PRO A 67 13.21 8.00 9.11
CA PRO A 67 14.07 8.52 10.18
C PRO A 67 14.38 7.54 11.31
N PHE A 68 13.57 6.49 11.48
CA PHE A 68 13.83 5.47 12.50
C PHE A 68 14.92 4.48 12.09
N PHE A 69 15.31 4.47 10.83
CA PHE A 69 16.32 3.55 10.29
C PHE A 69 17.66 4.25 10.21
N LYS A 70 18.75 3.50 10.45
CA LYS A 70 20.12 3.98 10.35
C LYS A 70 20.79 3.40 9.10
N ASN A 71 21.68 4.20 8.50
CA ASN A 71 22.52 3.72 7.40
C ASN A 71 21.76 3.20 6.17
N ILE A 72 20.61 3.79 5.90
CA ILE A 72 19.89 3.49 4.66
C ILE A 72 20.49 4.34 3.54
N PRO A 73 20.90 3.73 2.43
CA PRO A 73 21.43 4.50 1.31
C PRO A 73 20.32 5.33 0.66
N PHE A 74 20.69 6.33 -0.09
CA PHE A 74 19.72 7.02 -0.93
C PHE A 74 19.11 6.02 -1.90
N PHE A 75 17.78 6.03 -2.03
CA PHE A 75 17.07 5.14 -2.94
C PHE A 75 15.95 5.86 -3.66
N THR A 76 15.56 5.34 -4.81
CA THR A 76 14.42 5.83 -5.57
C THR A 76 13.17 5.03 -5.19
N LEU A 77 12.09 5.72 -4.89
CA LEU A 77 10.79 5.09 -4.64
C LEU A 77 10.02 5.04 -5.94
N LYS A 78 9.56 3.85 -6.31
CA LYS A 78 8.65 3.61 -7.44
C LYS A 78 7.37 2.98 -6.95
N ILE A 79 6.28 3.27 -7.62
CA ILE A 79 4.96 2.74 -7.29
C ILE A 79 4.37 2.20 -8.58
N ARG A 80 3.91 0.95 -8.54
CA ARG A 80 3.20 0.36 -9.67
C ARG A 80 2.34 -0.81 -9.20
N LYS A 81 1.36 -1.19 -10.00
CA LYS A 81 0.57 -2.39 -9.75
C LYS A 81 1.43 -3.62 -10.05
N MET A 82 1.45 -4.58 -9.11
CA MET A 82 2.16 -5.85 -9.27
C MET A 82 1.20 -7.00 -8.97
N LYS A 83 1.40 -8.14 -9.65
CA LYS A 83 0.50 -9.29 -9.51
C LYS A 83 0.85 -10.20 -8.34
N THR A 84 2.14 -10.39 -8.06
CA THR A 84 2.60 -11.43 -7.13
C THR A 84 3.38 -10.92 -5.94
N ARG A 85 3.71 -9.64 -5.88
CA ARG A 85 4.52 -9.06 -4.81
C ARG A 85 3.88 -7.78 -4.28
N TRP A 86 4.09 -7.52 -2.99
CA TRP A 86 3.66 -6.27 -2.37
C TRP A 86 4.73 -5.19 -2.44
N GLY A 87 5.99 -5.60 -2.50
CA GLY A 87 7.11 -4.69 -2.65
C GLY A 87 8.34 -5.41 -3.15
N VAL A 88 9.31 -4.65 -3.66
CA VAL A 88 10.60 -5.16 -4.14
C VAL A 88 11.67 -4.13 -3.80
N ASN A 89 12.81 -4.59 -3.27
CA ASN A 89 13.99 -3.76 -3.14
C ASN A 89 15.06 -4.28 -4.13
N ASN A 90 15.35 -3.49 -5.15
CA ASN A 90 16.45 -3.78 -6.06
C ASN A 90 17.72 -3.16 -5.46
N LEU A 91 18.54 -4.00 -4.84
CA LEU A 91 19.74 -3.54 -4.11
C LEU A 91 20.80 -2.95 -5.04
N THR A 92 20.91 -3.47 -6.25
CA THR A 92 21.87 -2.99 -7.23
C THR A 92 21.54 -1.57 -7.70
N GLN A 93 20.29 -1.34 -8.06
CA GLN A 93 19.83 -0.03 -8.53
C GLN A 93 19.40 0.91 -7.40
N LYS A 94 19.34 0.39 -6.18
CA LYS A 94 18.83 1.13 -5.01
C LYS A 94 17.45 1.73 -5.29
N THR A 95 16.53 0.85 -5.66
CA THR A 95 15.14 1.20 -5.97
C THR A 95 14.20 0.34 -5.15
N ILE A 96 13.29 0.97 -4.43
CA ILE A 96 12.18 0.28 -3.78
C ILE A 96 10.93 0.52 -4.62
N THR A 97 10.28 -0.57 -5.03
CA THR A 97 9.00 -0.51 -5.73
C THR A 97 7.91 -1.02 -4.80
N LEU A 98 6.86 -0.24 -4.61
CA LEU A 98 5.70 -0.61 -3.80
C LEU A 98 4.50 -0.85 -4.68
N ASN A 99 3.71 -1.86 -4.32
CA ASN A 99 2.49 -2.21 -5.05
C ASN A 99 1.39 -1.19 -4.76
N SER A 100 0.89 -0.53 -5.81
CA SER A 100 -0.18 0.47 -5.69
C SER A 100 -1.46 -0.10 -5.09
N GLU A 101 -1.66 -1.42 -5.13
CA GLU A 101 -2.82 -2.08 -4.51
C GLU A 101 -2.81 -1.96 -2.98
N LEU A 102 -1.67 -1.62 -2.38
CA LEU A 102 -1.58 -1.41 -0.93
C LEU A 102 -2.42 -0.23 -0.44
N LEU A 103 -2.76 0.73 -1.31
CA LEU A 103 -3.65 1.83 -0.90
C LEU A 103 -5.04 1.32 -0.49
N LYS A 104 -5.46 0.17 -1.01
CA LYS A 104 -6.74 -0.45 -0.68
C LYS A 104 -6.75 -1.11 0.69
N LYS A 105 -5.58 -1.40 1.24
CA LYS A 105 -5.39 -2.13 2.49
C LYS A 105 -5.26 -1.18 3.67
N ASP A 106 -5.37 -1.73 4.88
CA ASP A 106 -5.10 -0.96 6.10
C ASP A 106 -3.70 -0.34 6.04
N LEU A 107 -3.57 0.88 6.54
CA LEU A 107 -2.33 1.64 6.48
C LEU A 107 -1.15 0.91 7.11
N ASP A 108 -1.40 0.14 8.18
CA ASP A 108 -0.35 -0.61 8.86
C ASP A 108 0.29 -1.68 7.96
N LEU A 109 -0.45 -2.21 6.97
CA LEU A 109 0.11 -3.16 6.01
C LEU A 109 1.05 -2.49 5.03
N LEU A 110 0.74 -1.27 4.60
CA LEU A 110 1.68 -0.47 3.81
C LEU A 110 2.96 -0.22 4.61
N ASP A 111 2.81 0.17 5.88
CA ASP A 111 3.95 0.42 6.77
C ASP A 111 4.82 -0.82 6.90
N TYR A 112 4.20 -1.98 7.09
CA TYR A 112 4.93 -3.24 7.16
C TYR A 112 5.75 -3.50 5.89
N VAL A 113 5.15 -3.31 4.71
CA VAL A 113 5.85 -3.55 3.43
C VAL A 113 7.02 -2.58 3.28
N ILE A 114 6.83 -1.30 3.64
CA ILE A 114 7.93 -0.31 3.61
C ILE A 114 9.08 -0.78 4.50
N ILE A 115 8.78 -1.17 5.74
CA ILE A 115 9.78 -1.66 6.69
C ILE A 115 10.48 -2.91 6.16
N HIS A 116 9.73 -3.84 5.60
CA HIS A 116 10.26 -5.07 5.00
C HIS A 116 11.30 -4.74 3.91
N GLU A 117 10.96 -3.82 3.00
CA GLU A 117 11.88 -3.47 1.91
C GLU A 117 13.07 -2.66 2.41
N LEU A 118 12.90 -1.78 3.40
CA LEU A 118 14.04 -1.08 4.01
C LEU A 118 15.01 -2.04 4.68
N CYS A 119 14.50 -3.08 5.35
CA CYS A 119 15.34 -4.08 6.01
C CYS A 119 16.22 -4.86 5.03
N HIS A 120 15.84 -4.96 3.76
CA HIS A 120 16.68 -5.58 2.74
C HIS A 120 17.97 -4.80 2.49
N PHE A 121 18.07 -3.54 2.88
CA PHE A 121 19.35 -2.83 2.85
C PHE A 121 20.33 -3.36 3.91
N TYR A 122 19.83 -4.02 4.94
CA TYR A 122 20.67 -4.65 5.96
C TYR A 122 20.98 -6.11 5.64
N GLU A 123 19.99 -6.83 5.10
CA GLU A 123 20.11 -8.25 4.80
C GLU A 123 19.37 -8.56 3.50
N ALA A 124 20.12 -8.99 2.49
CA ALA A 124 19.58 -9.27 1.16
C ALA A 124 18.57 -10.43 1.17
N ASN A 125 18.83 -11.45 1.97
CA ASN A 125 18.01 -12.67 2.04
C ASN A 125 17.08 -12.65 3.24
N HIS A 126 15.98 -13.41 3.16
CA HIS A 126 15.03 -13.58 4.27
C HIS A 126 15.60 -14.53 5.34
N SER A 127 16.80 -14.23 5.84
CA SER A 127 17.47 -14.97 6.89
C SER A 127 16.89 -14.66 8.27
N ALA A 128 17.35 -15.39 9.30
CA ALA A 128 16.97 -15.08 10.67
C ALA A 128 17.35 -13.64 11.06
N ASN A 129 18.49 -13.14 10.57
CA ASN A 129 18.91 -11.76 10.81
C ASN A 129 17.98 -10.76 10.15
N PHE A 130 17.50 -11.05 8.94
CA PHE A 130 16.52 -10.20 8.26
C PHE A 130 15.27 -10.05 9.12
N TRP A 131 14.68 -11.16 9.54
CA TRP A 131 13.44 -11.13 10.32
C TRP A 131 13.64 -10.49 11.71
N ARG A 132 14.85 -10.59 12.27
CA ARG A 132 15.19 -9.88 13.51
C ARG A 132 15.14 -8.38 13.32
N HIS A 133 15.66 -7.88 12.20
CA HIS A 133 15.54 -6.45 11.85
C HIS A 133 14.08 -6.05 11.68
N VAL A 134 13.31 -6.84 10.93
CA VAL A 134 11.89 -6.55 10.73
C VAL A 134 11.14 -6.49 12.07
N GLU A 135 11.37 -7.46 12.94
CA GLU A 135 10.71 -7.52 14.25
C GLU A 135 11.05 -6.31 15.11
N GLU A 136 12.27 -5.80 15.03
CA GLU A 136 12.70 -4.62 15.76
C GLU A 136 11.84 -3.40 15.41
N TYR A 137 11.53 -3.20 14.14
CA TYR A 137 10.76 -2.06 13.66
C TYR A 137 9.27 -2.32 13.56
N TYR A 138 8.88 -3.58 13.42
CA TYR A 138 7.48 -3.98 13.27
C TYR A 138 7.25 -5.31 14.00
N PRO A 139 7.01 -5.29 15.32
CA PRO A 139 6.88 -6.53 16.12
C PRO A 139 5.77 -7.47 15.65
N HIS A 140 4.68 -6.95 15.11
CA HIS A 140 3.54 -7.74 14.65
C HIS A 140 3.66 -8.19 13.18
N TYR A 141 4.88 -8.33 12.67
CA TYR A 141 5.10 -8.64 11.26
C TYR A 141 4.48 -9.97 10.83
N LYS A 142 4.40 -10.96 11.71
CA LYS A 142 3.79 -12.26 11.36
C LYS A 142 2.31 -12.13 11.04
N GLU A 143 1.60 -11.29 11.77
CA GLU A 143 0.20 -11.02 11.48
C GLU A 143 0.04 -10.24 10.16
N ALA A 144 0.89 -9.26 9.91
CA ALA A 144 0.87 -8.51 8.66
C ALA A 144 1.09 -9.45 7.46
N ARG A 145 2.05 -10.37 7.57
CA ARG A 145 2.31 -11.37 6.53
C ARG A 145 1.09 -12.24 6.29
N ARG A 146 0.44 -12.70 7.36
CA ARG A 146 -0.77 -13.50 7.26
C ARG A 146 -1.89 -12.74 6.56
N ARG A 147 -2.09 -11.48 6.91
CA ARG A 147 -3.12 -10.62 6.30
C ARG A 147 -2.85 -10.34 4.83
N LEU A 148 -1.59 -10.24 4.45
CA LEU A 148 -1.17 -10.07 3.04
C LEU A 148 -1.02 -11.40 2.30
N LYS A 149 -1.20 -12.52 2.98
CA LYS A 149 -1.02 -13.86 2.42
C LYS A 149 0.37 -14.09 1.81
N GLU A 150 1.35 -13.64 2.53
CA GLU A 150 2.75 -13.91 2.20
C GLU A 150 3.16 -15.34 2.54
#